data_c7d2d1ddb98c6537d6ada348beb535dc
#
_entry.id   c7d2d1ddb98c6537d6ada348beb535dc
#
_cell.length_a   1.000
_cell.length_b   1.000
_cell.length_c   1.000
_cell.angle_alpha   90.00
_cell.angle_beta   90.00
_cell.angle_gamma   90.00
#
_symmetry.space_group_name_H-M   'P 1'
#
loop_
_entity.id
_entity.type
_entity.pdbx_description
1 polymer ?
#
loop_
_entity_poly.entity_id
_entity_poly.type
_entity_poly.pdbx_seq_one_letter_code
_entity_poly.pdbx_strand_id
1 'polypeptide(L)'
;MTNMNKKKIIALMIGKKTSFGVPGKNIFKIHKKHLFEFPLVSAQMSGMIDKLYISTDCPTIKKVSKKYNPEIISRPKEIQNPNTLTEDVLHHAHEEIKKDVGGIKNIKYYVLLYANGAFLNSSLIKKAIKKLDKYKSFDSCVGVVNADMF
;
A
#
# COMPACT_ATOMS: atom_id res chain seq x y z
N MET A 1 -23.68 7.21 -24.71
CA MET A 1 -23.39 7.76 -23.35
C MET A 1 -22.02 7.25 -22.95
N THR A 2 -21.01 8.07 -23.05
CA THR A 2 -19.62 7.72 -22.73
C THR A 2 -19.52 7.58 -21.21
N ASN A 3 -19.34 6.33 -20.77
CA ASN A 3 -19.06 6.03 -19.37
C ASN A 3 -17.74 6.73 -19.01
N MET A 4 -17.80 7.91 -18.41
CA MET A 4 -16.60 8.57 -17.89
C MET A 4 -16.00 7.63 -16.85
N ASN A 5 -14.88 6.98 -17.20
CA ASN A 5 -14.22 6.00 -16.35
C ASN A 5 -13.88 6.66 -15.02
N LYS A 6 -14.61 6.30 -13.97
CA LYS A 6 -14.38 6.82 -12.61
C LYS A 6 -12.93 6.55 -12.23
N LYS A 7 -12.18 7.60 -11.90
CA LYS A 7 -10.80 7.47 -11.42
C LYS A 7 -10.74 6.59 -10.19
N LYS A 8 -9.78 5.68 -10.16
CA LYS A 8 -9.62 4.67 -9.11
C LYS A 8 -8.81 5.17 -7.92
N ILE A 9 -9.18 4.75 -6.73
CA ILE A 9 -8.37 4.88 -5.53
C ILE A 9 -7.61 3.57 -5.35
N ILE A 10 -6.30 3.65 -5.43
CA ILE A 10 -5.38 2.51 -5.43
C ILE A 10 -4.74 2.37 -4.06
N ALA A 11 -4.87 1.19 -3.43
CA ALA A 11 -4.00 0.86 -2.30
C ALA A 11 -2.74 0.15 -2.82
N LEU A 12 -1.58 0.66 -2.48
CA LEU A 12 -0.29 0.05 -2.77
C LEU A 12 0.41 -0.33 -1.48
N MET A 13 0.57 -1.62 -1.22
CA MET A 13 1.41 -2.08 -0.13
C MET A 13 2.82 -2.40 -0.64
N ILE A 14 3.81 -1.93 0.09
CA ILE A 14 5.21 -2.31 -0.11
C ILE A 14 5.68 -3.16 1.08
N GLY A 15 6.35 -4.28 0.79
CA GLY A 15 6.89 -5.15 1.82
C GLY A 15 8.07 -5.94 1.28
N LYS A 16 9.27 -5.77 1.85
CA LYS A 16 10.46 -6.52 1.46
C LYS A 16 10.64 -7.78 2.31
N LYS A 17 11.33 -8.77 1.73
CA LYS A 17 11.68 -10.03 2.39
C LYS A 17 12.61 -9.79 3.58
N THR A 18 13.61 -8.94 3.39
CA THR A 18 14.66 -8.66 4.38
C THR A 18 14.42 -7.34 5.10
N SER A 19 14.78 -7.29 6.37
CA SER A 19 14.74 -6.08 7.19
C SER A 19 15.97 -6.05 8.07
N PHE A 20 16.72 -4.94 8.07
CA PHE A 20 17.96 -4.81 8.85
C PHE A 20 17.71 -4.80 10.37
N GLY A 21 16.72 -4.03 10.83
CA GLY A 21 16.51 -3.86 12.28
C GLY A 21 15.89 -5.10 12.92
N VAL A 22 14.79 -5.62 12.38
CA VAL A 22 14.11 -6.81 12.88
C VAL A 22 13.92 -7.78 11.71
N PRO A 23 14.72 -8.85 11.61
CA PRO A 23 14.58 -9.85 10.55
C PRO A 23 13.16 -10.43 10.51
N GLY A 24 12.60 -10.49 9.31
CA GLY A 24 11.27 -11.07 9.13
C GLY A 24 10.11 -10.28 9.71
N LYS A 25 10.29 -9.03 10.14
CA LYS A 25 9.24 -8.25 10.81
C LYS A 25 7.91 -8.22 10.05
N ASN A 26 7.95 -8.11 8.73
CA ASN A 26 6.72 -8.04 7.93
C ASN A 26 5.88 -9.32 7.97
N ILE A 27 6.53 -10.46 8.17
CA ILE A 27 5.90 -11.78 8.25
C ILE A 27 5.79 -12.29 9.68
N PHE A 28 6.20 -11.51 10.67
CA PHE A 28 5.98 -11.84 12.09
C PHE A 28 4.49 -11.99 12.36
N LYS A 29 4.13 -12.98 13.17
CA LYS A 29 2.72 -13.24 13.50
C LYS A 29 2.34 -12.60 14.82
N ILE A 30 1.25 -11.86 14.81
CA ILE A 30 0.54 -11.39 15.99
C ILE A 30 -0.77 -12.18 16.04
N HIS A 31 -0.96 -12.99 17.06
CA HIS A 31 -1.98 -14.03 17.10
C HIS A 31 -1.89 -14.94 15.88
N LYS A 32 -2.91 -15.02 15.05
CA LYS A 32 -2.94 -15.90 13.87
C LYS A 32 -2.67 -15.17 12.55
N LYS A 33 -2.38 -13.86 12.56
CA LYS A 33 -2.17 -13.03 11.38
C LYS A 33 -0.74 -12.53 11.29
N HIS A 34 -0.19 -12.47 10.07
CA HIS A 34 1.09 -11.79 9.86
C HIS A 34 0.92 -10.28 9.96
N LEU A 35 2.00 -9.59 10.33
CA LEU A 35 1.99 -8.15 10.53
C LEU A 35 1.48 -7.39 9.29
N PHE A 36 1.91 -7.81 8.10
CA PHE A 36 1.49 -7.18 6.84
C PHE A 36 -0.02 -7.32 6.54
N GLU A 37 -0.71 -8.27 7.15
CA GLU A 37 -2.14 -8.47 6.91
C GLU A 37 -3.02 -7.37 7.53
N PHE A 38 -2.54 -6.73 8.60
CA PHE A 38 -3.32 -5.68 9.29
C PHE A 38 -3.62 -4.48 8.38
N PRO A 39 -2.63 -3.83 7.73
CA PRO A 39 -2.92 -2.72 6.82
C PRO A 39 -3.76 -3.15 5.60
N LEU A 40 -3.64 -4.39 5.11
CA LEU A 40 -4.49 -4.89 4.02
C LEU A 40 -5.95 -4.97 4.43
N VAL A 41 -6.22 -5.58 5.59
CA VAL A 41 -7.58 -5.67 6.15
C VAL A 41 -8.14 -4.27 6.35
N SER A 42 -7.37 -3.34 6.91
CA SER A 42 -7.80 -1.96 7.13
C SER A 42 -8.15 -1.24 5.83
N ALA A 43 -7.37 -1.45 4.78
CA ALA A 43 -7.65 -0.88 3.46
C ALA A 43 -8.98 -1.43 2.89
N GLN A 44 -9.19 -2.74 2.92
CA GLN A 44 -10.43 -3.35 2.46
C GLN A 44 -11.64 -2.90 3.29
N MET A 45 -11.53 -2.90 4.61
CA MET A 45 -12.61 -2.47 5.51
C MET A 45 -12.94 -0.98 5.40
N SER A 46 -12.05 -0.18 4.82
CA SER A 46 -12.35 1.23 4.57
C SER A 46 -13.50 1.43 3.57
N GLY A 47 -13.71 0.47 2.66
CA GLY A 47 -14.68 0.58 1.58
C GLY A 47 -14.38 1.67 0.57
N MET A 48 -13.14 2.19 0.57
CA MET A 48 -12.71 3.31 -0.27
C MET A 48 -11.76 2.90 -1.39
N ILE A 49 -11.23 1.68 -1.34
CA ILE A 49 -10.20 1.19 -2.25
C ILE A 49 -10.84 0.46 -3.41
N ASP A 50 -10.57 0.91 -4.64
CA ASP A 50 -11.06 0.28 -5.87
C ASP A 50 -10.16 -0.88 -6.32
N LYS A 51 -8.83 -0.79 -6.08
CA LYS A 51 -7.89 -1.86 -6.44
C LYS A 51 -6.71 -1.90 -5.48
N LEU A 52 -6.27 -3.12 -5.14
CA LEU A 52 -5.18 -3.37 -4.19
C LEU A 52 -3.99 -3.97 -4.93
N TYR A 53 -2.80 -3.38 -4.75
CA TYR A 53 -1.54 -3.88 -5.26
C TYR A 53 -0.55 -4.13 -4.14
N ILE A 54 0.30 -5.14 -4.33
CA ILE A 54 1.38 -5.45 -3.40
C ILE A 54 2.68 -5.58 -4.18
N SER A 55 3.61 -4.66 -3.95
CA SER A 55 4.98 -4.77 -4.44
C SER A 55 5.83 -5.49 -3.41
N THR A 56 6.26 -6.72 -3.74
CA THR A 56 7.04 -7.55 -2.81
C THR A 56 7.93 -8.56 -3.52
N ASP A 57 9.07 -8.82 -2.90
CA ASP A 57 9.99 -9.93 -3.21
C ASP A 57 9.82 -11.13 -2.25
N CYS A 58 8.95 -11.00 -1.22
CA CYS A 58 8.77 -12.00 -0.17
C CYS A 58 7.78 -13.10 -0.60
N PRO A 59 8.20 -14.39 -0.70
CA PRO A 59 7.31 -15.48 -1.06
C PRO A 59 6.14 -15.67 -0.11
N THR A 60 6.36 -15.48 1.20
CA THR A 60 5.31 -15.58 2.22
C THR A 60 4.22 -14.53 2.01
N ILE A 61 4.61 -13.26 1.76
CA ILE A 61 3.65 -12.21 1.46
C ILE A 61 2.87 -12.54 0.19
N LYS A 62 3.54 -12.95 -0.89
CA LYS A 62 2.89 -13.37 -2.14
C LYS A 62 1.86 -14.49 -1.92
N LYS A 63 2.23 -15.53 -1.13
CA LYS A 63 1.36 -16.68 -0.88
C LYS A 63 0.16 -16.30 -0.01
N VAL A 64 0.40 -15.67 1.13
CA VAL A 64 -0.64 -15.41 2.14
C VAL A 64 -1.59 -14.30 1.72
N SER A 65 -1.10 -13.29 0.99
CA SER A 65 -1.94 -12.18 0.54
C SER A 65 -3.01 -12.55 -0.49
N LYS A 66 -2.90 -13.71 -1.16
CA LYS A 66 -3.88 -14.16 -2.17
C LYS A 66 -5.33 -14.12 -1.67
N LYS A 67 -5.55 -14.39 -0.39
CA LYS A 67 -6.90 -14.33 0.22
C LYS A 67 -7.51 -12.92 0.27
N TYR A 68 -6.71 -11.88 0.03
CA TYR A 68 -7.15 -10.49 -0.06
C TYR A 68 -7.33 -10.00 -1.50
N ASN A 69 -7.12 -10.90 -2.48
CA ASN A 69 -7.25 -10.64 -3.91
C ASN A 69 -6.46 -9.41 -4.42
N PRO A 70 -5.18 -9.26 -4.08
CA PRO A 70 -4.36 -8.19 -4.62
C PRO A 70 -3.76 -8.55 -5.98
N GLU A 71 -3.44 -7.53 -6.76
CA GLU A 71 -2.49 -7.66 -7.86
C GLU A 71 -1.06 -7.65 -7.32
N ILE A 72 -0.28 -8.68 -7.63
CA ILE A 72 1.11 -8.78 -7.17
C ILE A 72 2.06 -8.18 -8.19
N ILE A 73 2.79 -7.16 -7.78
CA ILE A 73 3.87 -6.57 -8.57
C ILE A 73 5.17 -7.25 -8.18
N SER A 74 5.72 -8.03 -9.11
CA SER A 74 7.02 -8.68 -8.94
C SER A 74 8.14 -7.69 -9.19
N ARG A 75 9.03 -7.54 -8.21
CA ARG A 75 10.18 -6.64 -8.34
C ARG A 75 11.25 -7.25 -9.23
N PRO A 76 11.88 -6.51 -10.13
CA PRO A 76 13.08 -6.93 -10.82
C PRO A 76 14.25 -7.08 -9.84
N LYS A 77 15.26 -7.88 -10.20
CA LYS A 77 16.38 -8.22 -9.29
C LYS A 77 17.15 -7.00 -8.78
N GLU A 78 17.24 -5.97 -9.58
CA GLU A 78 17.96 -4.73 -9.31
C GLU A 78 17.40 -3.98 -8.09
N ILE A 79 16.10 -4.11 -7.84
CA ILE A 79 15.40 -3.47 -6.70
C ILE A 79 14.92 -4.47 -5.63
N GLN A 80 15.52 -5.67 -5.57
CA GLN A 80 15.25 -6.65 -4.52
C GLN A 80 16.29 -6.62 -3.39
N ASN A 81 17.37 -5.88 -3.53
CA ASN A 81 18.43 -5.84 -2.54
C ASN A 81 18.03 -5.04 -1.29
N PRO A 82 18.68 -5.30 -0.13
CA PRO A 82 18.35 -4.62 1.12
C PRO A 82 18.55 -3.10 1.10
N ASN A 83 19.48 -2.61 0.26
CA ASN A 83 19.83 -1.19 0.14
C ASN A 83 18.95 -0.42 -0.85
N THR A 84 18.04 -1.10 -1.57
CA THR A 84 17.10 -0.45 -2.48
C THR A 84 16.28 0.61 -1.74
N LEU A 85 16.27 1.81 -2.28
CA LEU A 85 15.49 2.90 -1.73
C LEU A 85 13.99 2.62 -1.90
N THR A 86 13.22 3.15 -0.97
CA THR A 86 11.75 3.05 -1.03
C THR A 86 11.20 3.70 -2.29
N GLU A 87 11.81 4.80 -2.71
CA GLU A 87 11.47 5.58 -3.90
C GLU A 87 11.57 4.75 -5.18
N ASP A 88 12.63 3.96 -5.34
CA ASP A 88 12.80 3.08 -6.51
C ASP A 88 11.69 2.03 -6.58
N VAL A 89 11.33 1.46 -5.42
CA VAL A 89 10.24 0.50 -5.33
C VAL A 89 8.89 1.14 -5.67
N LEU A 90 8.65 2.36 -5.20
CA LEU A 90 7.42 3.09 -5.46
C LEU A 90 7.32 3.50 -6.92
N HIS A 91 8.42 3.98 -7.51
CA HIS A 91 8.48 4.33 -8.92
C HIS A 91 8.18 3.13 -9.82
N HIS A 92 8.85 1.99 -9.59
CA HIS A 92 8.58 0.76 -10.30
C HIS A 92 7.11 0.32 -10.18
N ALA A 93 6.59 0.33 -8.95
CA ALA A 93 5.19 -0.05 -8.71
C ALA A 93 4.21 0.91 -9.40
N HIS A 94 4.50 2.22 -9.42
CA HIS A 94 3.70 3.21 -10.12
C HIS A 94 3.62 2.92 -11.62
N GLU A 95 4.75 2.62 -12.27
CA GLU A 95 4.76 2.32 -13.70
C GLU A 95 3.96 1.05 -14.04
N GLU A 96 4.07 0.00 -13.23
CA GLU A 96 3.29 -1.22 -13.42
C GLU A 96 1.78 -0.97 -13.21
N ILE A 97 1.40 -0.24 -12.18
CA ILE A 97 0.00 0.13 -11.91
C ILE A 97 -0.55 1.00 -13.04
N LYS A 98 0.23 1.97 -13.51
CA LYS A 98 -0.16 2.87 -14.61
C LYS A 98 -0.48 2.10 -15.88
N LYS A 99 0.34 1.09 -16.23
CA LYS A 99 0.07 0.20 -17.35
C LYS A 99 -1.23 -0.57 -17.19
N ASP A 100 -1.43 -1.17 -16.02
CA ASP A 100 -2.59 -2.02 -15.73
C ASP A 100 -3.92 -1.25 -15.67
N VAL A 101 -3.93 -0.01 -15.21
CA VAL A 101 -5.15 0.82 -15.15
C VAL A 101 -5.39 1.67 -16.40
N GLY A 102 -4.52 1.60 -17.41
CA GLY A 102 -4.65 2.36 -18.66
C GLY A 102 -4.29 3.84 -18.56
N GLY A 103 -3.34 4.17 -17.70
CA GLY A 103 -2.74 5.49 -17.57
C GLY A 103 -3.06 6.21 -16.26
N ILE A 104 -2.21 7.19 -15.93
CA ILE A 104 -2.31 7.98 -14.69
C ILE A 104 -3.63 8.74 -14.56
N LYS A 105 -4.24 9.14 -15.67
CA LYS A 105 -5.54 9.83 -15.69
C LYS A 105 -6.68 9.03 -15.04
N ASN A 106 -6.52 7.71 -14.94
CA ASN A 106 -7.48 6.79 -14.34
C ASN A 106 -7.25 6.58 -12.83
N ILE A 107 -6.21 7.19 -12.27
CA ILE A 107 -5.88 7.14 -10.85
C ILE A 107 -6.33 8.43 -10.18
N LYS A 108 -7.08 8.32 -9.08
CA LYS A 108 -7.48 9.44 -8.25
C LYS A 108 -6.50 9.68 -7.12
N TYR A 109 -6.23 8.64 -6.34
CA TYR A 109 -5.32 8.66 -5.20
C TYR A 109 -4.56 7.35 -5.08
N TYR A 110 -3.36 7.43 -4.52
CA TYR A 110 -2.66 6.30 -3.93
C TYR A 110 -2.82 6.31 -2.41
N VAL A 111 -3.12 5.16 -1.84
CA VAL A 111 -3.04 4.89 -0.40
C VAL A 111 -1.84 4.00 -0.17
N LEU A 112 -0.73 4.59 0.29
CA LEU A 112 0.49 3.84 0.56
C LEU A 112 0.37 3.09 1.89
N LEU A 113 0.59 1.79 1.83
CA LEU A 113 0.56 0.89 2.97
C LEU A 113 1.95 0.29 3.19
N TYR A 114 2.47 0.45 4.39
CA TYR A 114 3.68 -0.26 4.78
C TYR A 114 3.32 -1.61 5.42
N ALA A 115 4.04 -2.69 5.05
CA ALA A 115 3.77 -4.03 5.57
C ALA A 115 3.92 -4.16 7.11
N ASN A 116 4.56 -3.20 7.76
CA ASN A 116 4.67 -3.11 9.21
C ASN A 116 3.70 -2.10 9.85
N GLY A 117 2.76 -1.56 9.10
CA GLY A 117 1.80 -0.55 9.55
C GLY A 117 0.60 -1.14 10.29
N ALA A 118 0.83 -1.91 11.37
CA ALA A 118 -0.22 -2.64 12.07
C ALA A 118 -1.30 -1.76 12.73
N PHE A 119 -0.96 -0.52 13.07
CA PHE A 119 -1.88 0.41 13.76
C PHE A 119 -2.73 1.26 12.79
N LEU A 120 -2.51 1.13 11.49
CA LEU A 120 -3.37 1.77 10.51
C LEU A 120 -4.76 1.11 10.55
N ASN A 121 -5.80 1.89 10.77
CA ASN A 121 -7.17 1.39 10.77
C ASN A 121 -8.01 1.96 9.62
N SER A 122 -9.12 1.30 9.34
CA SER A 122 -10.00 1.64 8.22
C SER A 122 -10.60 3.05 8.31
N SER A 123 -10.89 3.53 9.52
CA SER A 123 -11.46 4.85 9.74
C SER A 123 -10.47 5.96 9.40
N LEU A 124 -9.18 5.78 9.70
CA LEU A 124 -8.11 6.72 9.33
C LEU A 124 -7.96 6.82 7.82
N ILE A 125 -7.96 5.68 7.11
CA ILE A 125 -7.92 5.66 5.64
C ILE A 125 -9.11 6.43 5.07
N LYS A 126 -10.31 6.13 5.53
CA LYS A 126 -11.53 6.81 5.09
C LYS A 126 -11.48 8.32 5.37
N LYS A 127 -11.02 8.72 6.56
CA LYS A 127 -10.88 10.12 6.96
C LYS A 127 -9.89 10.87 6.07
N ALA A 128 -8.73 10.26 5.77
CA ALA A 128 -7.70 10.85 4.91
C ALA A 128 -8.23 11.10 3.49
N ILE A 129 -8.86 10.09 2.87
CA ILE A 129 -9.42 10.21 1.53
C ILE A 129 -10.52 11.27 1.47
N LYS A 130 -11.44 11.28 2.44
CA LYS A 130 -12.50 12.30 2.52
C LYS A 130 -11.92 13.71 2.70
N LYS A 131 -10.80 13.84 3.43
CA LYS A 131 -10.13 15.13 3.63
C LYS A 131 -9.53 15.64 2.33
N LEU A 132 -8.85 14.80 1.56
CA LEU A 132 -8.35 15.15 0.22
C LEU A 132 -9.49 15.48 -0.76
N ASP A 133 -10.62 14.78 -0.67
CA ASP A 133 -11.78 15.09 -1.50
C ASP A 133 -12.40 16.47 -1.16
N LYS A 134 -12.36 16.85 0.11
CA LYS A 134 -12.91 18.12 0.58
C LYS A 134 -11.99 19.30 0.26
N TYR A 135 -10.69 19.14 0.47
CA TYR A 135 -9.71 20.24 0.35
C TYR A 135 -8.85 20.05 -0.89
N LYS A 136 -9.29 20.61 -2.01
CA LYS A 136 -8.66 20.44 -3.34
C LYS A 136 -7.27 21.08 -3.47
N SER A 137 -6.87 21.92 -2.53
CA SER A 137 -5.53 22.52 -2.45
C SER A 137 -4.48 21.57 -1.84
N PHE A 138 -4.89 20.41 -1.31
CA PHE A 138 -3.98 19.44 -0.73
C PHE A 138 -3.68 18.33 -1.71
N ASP A 139 -2.39 18.03 -1.90
CA ASP A 139 -1.90 16.95 -2.77
C ASP A 139 -1.70 15.65 -1.99
N SER A 140 -1.55 15.72 -0.67
CA SER A 140 -1.30 14.56 0.18
C SER A 140 -1.93 14.69 1.57
N CYS A 141 -2.06 13.54 2.24
CA CYS A 141 -2.49 13.44 3.64
C CYS A 141 -1.65 12.37 4.33
N VAL A 142 -0.93 12.76 5.38
CA VAL A 142 -0.07 11.87 6.16
C VAL A 142 -0.63 11.70 7.56
N GLY A 143 -0.69 10.45 8.02
CA GLY A 143 -1.02 10.14 9.41
C GLY A 143 0.19 10.42 10.31
N VAL A 144 -0.03 11.21 11.35
CA VAL A 144 0.98 11.52 12.36
C VAL A 144 0.44 11.23 13.76
N VAL A 145 1.32 11.02 14.71
CA VAL A 145 1.01 10.94 16.14
C VAL A 145 1.76 12.03 16.87
N ASN A 146 1.16 12.57 17.94
CA ASN A 146 1.92 13.38 18.87
C ASN A 146 2.86 12.46 19.61
N ALA A 147 4.16 12.66 19.44
CA ALA A 147 5.19 12.00 20.24
C ALA A 147 5.80 13.07 21.13
N ASP A 148 5.54 12.95 22.43
CA ASP A 148 6.32 13.66 23.43
C ASP A 148 7.69 13.00 23.43
N MET A 149 8.66 13.66 22.82
CA MET A 149 10.06 13.24 22.94
C MET A 149 10.55 13.68 24.32
N PHE A 150 10.85 12.67 25.13
CA PHE A 150 11.47 12.85 26.45
C PHE A 150 12.87 13.41 26.35
#